data_53509abc8362c3d253b751be3ceb7a6d
#
_entry.id   53509abc8362c3d253b751be3ceb7a6d
#
_cell.length_a   1.000
_cell.length_b   1.000
_cell.length_c   1.000
_cell.angle_alpha   90.00
_cell.angle_beta   90.00
_cell.angle_gamma   90.00
#
_symmetry.space_group_name_H-M   'P 1'
#
loop_
_entity.id
_entity.type
_entity.pdbx_description
1 polymer ?
#
loop_
_entity_poly.entity_id
_entity_poly.type
_entity_poly.pdbx_seq_one_letter_code
_entity_poly.pdbx_strand_id
1 'polypeptide(L)'
;ITPGIRIAVLDHVKDSGLRERIVYNSLLLDYKKEELEKIREVGIKSAILLALNTKDFTSQGKVKAVRGLLPLASEAGIEKPLIDTAVIDIPSLGMACRAIHELRGEFGLPVGSGAHNAIDTWKGLKKKMGSQAAEPSMAAACAITVAAGANFVLYGPIEHADYVFPAISMVDAAFAQLAMEDRTMPDSKHPIFRIA
;
A
#
# COMPACT_ATOMS: atom_id res chain seq x y z
N ILE A 1 -7.26 -14.09 -5.82
CA ILE A 1 -8.37 -14.63 -5.00
C ILE A 1 -9.67 -14.27 -5.69
N THR A 2 -10.57 -15.27 -5.89
CA THR A 2 -11.85 -15.05 -6.54
C THR A 2 -12.86 -14.34 -5.63
N PRO A 3 -13.87 -13.61 -6.18
CA PRO A 3 -14.90 -12.97 -5.37
C PRO A 3 -15.63 -13.93 -4.42
N GLY A 4 -15.92 -15.15 -4.85
CA GLY A 4 -16.59 -16.16 -4.00
C GLY A 4 -15.80 -16.54 -2.75
N ILE A 5 -14.45 -16.66 -2.87
CA ILE A 5 -13.59 -16.92 -1.70
C ILE A 5 -13.61 -15.72 -0.75
N ARG A 6 -13.55 -14.48 -1.27
CA ARG A 6 -13.60 -13.27 -0.44
C ARG A 6 -14.92 -13.17 0.33
N ILE A 7 -16.05 -13.47 -0.33
CA ILE A 7 -17.36 -13.48 0.32
C ILE A 7 -17.41 -14.53 1.44
N ALA A 8 -16.93 -15.76 1.20
CA ALA A 8 -16.88 -16.80 2.22
C ALA A 8 -16.01 -16.42 3.44
N VAL A 9 -14.88 -15.73 3.20
CA VAL A 9 -14.05 -15.21 4.29
C VAL A 9 -14.78 -14.12 5.08
N LEU A 10 -15.51 -13.23 4.41
CA LEU A 10 -16.31 -12.19 5.07
C LEU A 10 -17.43 -12.79 5.94
N ASP A 11 -18.09 -13.86 5.50
CA ASP A 11 -19.05 -14.59 6.32
C ASP A 11 -18.42 -15.13 7.60
N HIS A 12 -17.24 -15.76 7.49
CA HIS A 12 -16.50 -16.24 8.65
C HIS A 12 -16.08 -15.09 9.60
N VAL A 13 -15.64 -13.95 9.06
CA VAL A 13 -15.26 -12.76 9.85
C VAL A 13 -16.43 -12.23 10.67
N LYS A 14 -17.65 -12.28 10.14
CA LYS A 14 -18.87 -11.84 10.82
C LYS A 14 -19.06 -12.52 12.17
N ASP A 15 -18.77 -13.82 12.21
CA ASP A 15 -19.00 -14.66 13.39
C ASP A 15 -17.77 -14.77 14.33
N SER A 16 -16.60 -14.39 13.85
CA SER A 16 -15.31 -14.59 14.57
C SER A 16 -14.96 -13.49 15.58
N GLY A 17 -15.70 -12.38 15.63
CA GLY A 17 -15.36 -11.20 16.46
C GLY A 17 -14.14 -10.41 15.95
N LEU A 18 -13.59 -10.74 14.77
CA LEU A 18 -12.38 -10.11 14.24
C LEU A 18 -12.68 -8.86 13.38
N ARG A 19 -13.93 -8.50 13.17
CA ARG A 19 -14.39 -7.44 12.27
C ARG A 19 -13.60 -6.14 12.42
N GLU A 20 -13.37 -5.68 13.64
CA GLU A 20 -12.67 -4.42 13.93
C GLU A 20 -11.16 -4.48 13.67
N ARG A 21 -10.62 -5.68 13.46
CA ARG A 21 -9.18 -5.93 13.24
C ARG A 21 -8.85 -6.23 11.79
N ILE A 22 -9.85 -6.32 10.92
CA ILE A 22 -9.67 -6.67 9.51
C ILE A 22 -9.48 -5.39 8.68
N VAL A 23 -8.48 -5.44 7.81
CA VAL A 23 -8.33 -4.54 6.67
C VAL A 23 -8.64 -5.34 5.41
N TYR A 24 -9.72 -5.01 4.72
CA TYR A 24 -10.10 -5.68 3.49
C TYR A 24 -9.11 -5.34 2.36
N ASN A 25 -8.44 -6.35 1.79
CA ASN A 25 -7.45 -6.16 0.73
C ASN A 25 -7.88 -6.96 -0.52
N SER A 26 -8.40 -6.30 -1.54
CA SER A 26 -8.60 -4.89 -1.80
C SER A 26 -9.88 -4.63 -2.58
N LEU A 27 -10.37 -3.40 -2.54
CA LEU A 27 -11.36 -2.90 -3.47
C LEU A 27 -10.70 -2.50 -4.79
N LEU A 28 -11.33 -2.91 -5.92
CA LEU A 28 -10.91 -2.60 -7.29
C LEU A 28 -12.04 -1.92 -8.05
N LEU A 29 -11.72 -1.23 -9.15
CA LEU A 29 -12.73 -0.61 -10.02
C LEU A 29 -13.68 -1.62 -10.70
N ASP A 30 -13.20 -2.83 -10.94
CA ASP A 30 -13.97 -3.95 -11.52
C ASP A 30 -14.61 -4.85 -10.46
N TYR A 31 -14.97 -4.26 -9.32
CA TYR A 31 -15.61 -4.94 -8.19
C TYR A 31 -16.88 -5.70 -8.61
N LYS A 32 -17.26 -6.70 -7.80
CA LYS A 32 -18.55 -7.37 -7.91
C LYS A 32 -19.53 -6.74 -6.91
N LYS A 33 -20.76 -6.51 -7.37
CA LYS A 33 -21.77 -5.86 -6.53
C LYS A 33 -22.04 -6.65 -5.25
N GLU A 34 -22.10 -7.97 -5.36
CA GLU A 34 -22.30 -8.88 -4.23
C GLU A 34 -21.17 -8.78 -3.19
N GLU A 35 -19.95 -8.51 -3.63
CA GLU A 35 -18.79 -8.31 -2.77
C GLU A 35 -18.92 -7.01 -1.97
N LEU A 36 -19.34 -5.92 -2.61
CA LEU A 36 -19.58 -4.63 -1.97
C LEU A 36 -20.70 -4.70 -0.92
N GLU A 37 -21.80 -5.35 -1.29
CA GLU A 37 -22.95 -5.61 -0.41
C GLU A 37 -22.52 -6.44 0.81
N LYS A 38 -21.68 -7.44 0.63
CA LYS A 38 -21.17 -8.28 1.72
C LYS A 38 -20.24 -7.51 2.65
N ILE A 39 -19.33 -6.68 2.14
CA ILE A 39 -18.48 -5.78 2.97
C ILE A 39 -19.34 -4.91 3.86
N ARG A 40 -20.39 -4.32 3.30
CA ARG A 40 -21.35 -3.48 4.01
C ARG A 40 -22.15 -4.26 5.07
N GLU A 41 -22.67 -5.45 4.70
CA GLU A 41 -23.42 -6.33 5.60
C GLU A 41 -22.61 -6.73 6.83
N VAL A 42 -21.35 -7.14 6.61
CA VAL A 42 -20.43 -7.53 7.69
C VAL A 42 -19.97 -6.32 8.50
N GLY A 43 -19.99 -5.13 7.92
CA GLY A 43 -19.62 -3.88 8.57
C GLY A 43 -18.11 -3.69 8.67
N ILE A 44 -17.36 -4.09 7.64
CA ILE A 44 -15.92 -3.84 7.54
C ILE A 44 -15.68 -2.33 7.43
N LYS A 45 -14.81 -1.79 8.28
CA LYS A 45 -14.52 -0.35 8.35
C LYS A 45 -13.23 0.07 7.66
N SER A 46 -12.31 -0.84 7.44
CA SER A 46 -10.99 -0.55 6.87
C SER A 46 -10.77 -1.34 5.59
N ALA A 47 -10.33 -0.69 4.50
CA ALA A 47 -10.02 -1.36 3.26
C ALA A 47 -8.85 -0.71 2.52
N ILE A 48 -8.12 -1.53 1.78
CA ILE A 48 -7.17 -1.07 0.77
C ILE A 48 -7.94 -0.81 -0.53
N LEU A 49 -7.75 0.39 -1.07
CA LEU A 49 -8.22 0.80 -2.37
C LEU A 49 -7.07 0.64 -3.36
N LEU A 50 -7.15 -0.37 -4.24
CA LEU A 50 -6.09 -0.64 -5.20
C LEU A 50 -6.22 0.29 -6.41
N ALA A 51 -5.33 1.26 -6.51
CA ALA A 51 -5.29 2.27 -7.58
C ALA A 51 -4.76 1.68 -8.89
N LEU A 52 -5.37 0.59 -9.34
CA LEU A 52 -5.07 -0.09 -10.60
C LEU A 52 -6.11 0.31 -11.66
N ASN A 53 -5.64 0.97 -12.71
CA ASN A 53 -6.45 1.26 -13.89
C ASN A 53 -5.90 0.47 -15.08
N THR A 54 -6.60 -0.57 -15.49
CA THR A 54 -6.16 -1.45 -16.59
C THR A 54 -6.23 -0.81 -17.98
N LYS A 55 -6.87 0.36 -18.09
CA LYS A 55 -6.94 1.15 -19.34
C LYS A 55 -5.93 2.30 -19.39
N ASP A 56 -5.37 2.68 -18.22
CA ASP A 56 -4.41 3.78 -18.11
C ASP A 56 -3.44 3.46 -16.96
N PHE A 57 -2.27 2.91 -17.30
CA PHE A 57 -1.25 2.50 -16.32
C PHE A 57 -0.39 3.66 -15.81
N THR A 58 -0.64 4.90 -16.24
CA THR A 58 0.13 6.08 -15.82
C THR A 58 -0.15 6.47 -14.35
N SER A 59 0.67 7.36 -13.79
CA SER A 59 0.39 7.95 -12.47
C SER A 59 -0.98 8.64 -12.43
N GLN A 60 -1.36 9.32 -13.50
CA GLN A 60 -2.68 9.96 -13.63
C GLN A 60 -3.82 8.93 -13.71
N GLY A 61 -3.58 7.79 -14.35
CA GLY A 61 -4.53 6.68 -14.36
C GLY A 61 -4.78 6.11 -12.96
N LYS A 62 -3.74 6.07 -12.10
CA LYS A 62 -3.87 5.67 -10.69
C LYS A 62 -4.70 6.69 -9.89
N VAL A 63 -4.47 7.98 -10.09
CA VAL A 63 -5.27 9.04 -9.45
C VAL A 63 -6.74 8.95 -9.86
N LYS A 64 -7.00 8.76 -11.16
CA LYS A 64 -8.37 8.53 -11.67
C LYS A 64 -9.03 7.30 -11.05
N ALA A 65 -8.27 6.21 -10.85
CA ALA A 65 -8.78 5.01 -10.20
C ALA A 65 -9.25 5.30 -8.77
N VAL A 66 -8.47 6.05 -7.98
CA VAL A 66 -8.83 6.42 -6.61
C VAL A 66 -10.09 7.28 -6.57
N ARG A 67 -10.23 8.26 -7.48
CA ARG A 67 -11.45 9.07 -7.58
C ARG A 67 -12.70 8.21 -7.83
N GLY A 68 -12.58 7.12 -8.58
CA GLY A 68 -13.66 6.16 -8.78
C GLY A 68 -13.89 5.22 -7.60
N LEU A 69 -12.84 4.87 -6.85
CA LEU A 69 -12.91 3.94 -5.72
C LEU A 69 -13.46 4.57 -4.43
N LEU A 70 -13.21 5.85 -4.19
CA LEU A 70 -13.65 6.53 -2.96
C LEU A 70 -15.17 6.53 -2.78
N PRO A 71 -16.00 6.83 -3.79
CA PRO A 71 -17.45 6.71 -3.68
C PRO A 71 -17.89 5.27 -3.36
N LEU A 72 -17.27 4.26 -3.99
CA LEU A 72 -17.58 2.85 -3.75
C LEU A 72 -17.22 2.41 -2.33
N ALA A 73 -16.08 2.87 -1.82
CA ALA A 73 -15.67 2.64 -0.43
C ALA A 73 -16.69 3.24 0.55
N SER A 74 -17.14 4.46 0.29
CA SER A 74 -18.18 5.12 1.09
C SER A 74 -19.51 4.35 1.03
N GLU A 75 -19.94 3.89 -0.14
CA GLU A 75 -21.15 3.07 -0.31
C GLU A 75 -21.05 1.76 0.47
N ALA A 76 -19.88 1.13 0.50
CA ALA A 76 -19.61 -0.09 1.27
C ALA A 76 -19.51 0.15 2.80
N GLY A 77 -19.54 1.39 3.26
CA GLY A 77 -19.40 1.74 4.67
C GLY A 77 -17.97 1.71 5.21
N ILE A 78 -16.96 1.81 4.31
CA ILE A 78 -15.55 1.93 4.67
C ILE A 78 -15.27 3.34 5.20
N GLU A 79 -14.77 3.42 6.41
CA GLU A 79 -14.45 4.67 7.12
C GLU A 79 -12.95 4.97 7.11
N LYS A 80 -12.10 3.92 6.96
CA LYS A 80 -10.65 4.00 7.02
C LYS A 80 -10.04 3.44 5.72
N PRO A 81 -10.16 4.16 4.60
CA PRO A 81 -9.54 3.74 3.35
C PRO A 81 -8.02 3.95 3.39
N LEU A 82 -7.27 2.98 2.85
CA LEU A 82 -5.84 3.05 2.60
C LEU A 82 -5.60 2.91 1.09
N ILE A 83 -4.87 3.81 0.48
CA ILE A 83 -4.67 3.82 -0.97
C ILE A 83 -3.38 3.07 -1.31
N ASP A 84 -3.49 1.96 -2.04
CA ASP A 84 -2.34 1.26 -2.63
C ASP A 84 -2.16 1.71 -4.08
N THR A 85 -1.01 2.30 -4.41
CA THR A 85 -0.69 2.81 -5.74
C THR A 85 -0.33 1.75 -6.78
N ALA A 86 -0.55 0.48 -6.47
CA ALA A 86 -0.50 -0.65 -7.41
C ALA A 86 0.83 -0.77 -8.18
N VAL A 87 1.86 -1.30 -7.56
CA VAL A 87 3.11 -1.69 -8.23
C VAL A 87 2.96 -3.10 -8.81
N ILE A 88 3.27 -3.27 -10.09
CA ILE A 88 3.22 -4.56 -10.80
C ILE A 88 4.58 -4.99 -11.38
N ASP A 89 5.50 -4.04 -11.61
CA ASP A 89 6.84 -4.24 -12.15
C ASP A 89 7.74 -3.04 -11.85
N ILE A 90 9.02 -3.10 -12.25
CA ILE A 90 9.98 -2.01 -12.05
C ILE A 90 9.54 -0.68 -12.68
N PRO A 91 9.08 -0.60 -13.95
CA PRO A 91 8.60 0.65 -14.51
C PRO A 91 7.43 1.26 -13.73
N SER A 92 6.50 0.46 -13.27
CA SER A 92 5.32 0.94 -12.51
C SER A 92 5.67 1.45 -11.11
N LEU A 93 6.83 1.06 -10.53
CA LEU A 93 7.30 1.59 -9.25
C LEU A 93 7.50 3.11 -9.29
N GLY A 94 8.14 3.63 -10.34
CA GLY A 94 8.32 5.07 -10.51
C GLY A 94 6.99 5.82 -10.68
N MET A 95 6.03 5.23 -11.42
CA MET A 95 4.68 5.80 -11.56
C MET A 95 3.92 5.77 -10.23
N ALA A 96 4.08 4.71 -9.43
CA ALA A 96 3.51 4.60 -8.09
C ALA A 96 4.06 5.68 -7.15
N CYS A 97 5.37 5.92 -7.16
CA CYS A 97 6.00 6.99 -6.37
C CYS A 97 5.43 8.38 -6.71
N ARG A 98 5.26 8.69 -7.99
CA ARG A 98 4.62 9.94 -8.42
C ARG A 98 3.17 10.01 -7.92
N ALA A 99 2.40 8.93 -8.08
CA ALA A 99 1.02 8.89 -7.64
C ALA A 99 0.87 9.02 -6.11
N ILE A 100 1.82 8.49 -5.32
CA ILE A 100 1.84 8.68 -3.85
C ILE A 100 1.82 10.18 -3.51
N HIS A 101 2.72 10.96 -4.12
CA HIS A 101 2.80 12.39 -3.86
C HIS A 101 1.51 13.12 -4.25
N GLU A 102 0.97 12.85 -5.45
CA GLU A 102 -0.25 13.46 -5.96
C GLU A 102 -1.47 13.12 -5.10
N LEU A 103 -1.66 11.84 -4.76
CA LEU A 103 -2.80 11.34 -3.98
C LEU A 103 -2.80 11.86 -2.53
N ARG A 104 -1.62 11.95 -1.90
CA ARG A 104 -1.51 12.55 -0.57
C ARG A 104 -1.94 14.01 -0.56
N GLY A 105 -1.49 14.79 -1.55
CA GLY A 105 -1.85 16.19 -1.68
C GLY A 105 -3.33 16.40 -1.98
N GLU A 106 -3.94 15.52 -2.78
CA GLU A 106 -5.33 15.67 -3.20
C GLU A 106 -6.34 15.21 -2.13
N PHE A 107 -6.08 14.07 -1.48
CA PHE A 107 -7.09 13.44 -0.61
C PHE A 107 -6.77 13.49 0.89
N GLY A 108 -5.51 13.73 1.27
CA GLY A 108 -5.11 13.69 2.68
C GLY A 108 -5.26 12.33 3.35
N LEU A 109 -5.41 11.26 2.58
CA LEU A 109 -5.58 9.88 3.05
C LEU A 109 -4.22 9.17 3.14
N PRO A 110 -4.11 8.06 3.93
CA PRO A 110 -2.93 7.23 3.92
C PRO A 110 -2.70 6.59 2.55
N VAL A 111 -1.53 6.82 1.96
CA VAL A 111 -1.13 6.29 0.65
C VAL A 111 0.13 5.46 0.81
N GLY A 112 0.20 4.33 0.14
CA GLY A 112 1.36 3.43 0.12
C GLY A 112 1.38 2.57 -1.13
N SER A 113 2.16 1.50 -1.11
CA SER A 113 2.23 0.55 -2.23
C SER A 113 2.75 -0.83 -1.84
N GLY A 114 2.45 -1.82 -2.69
CA GLY A 114 3.07 -3.15 -2.68
C GLY A 114 4.39 -3.14 -3.49
N ALA A 115 5.41 -2.41 -3.02
CA ALA A 115 6.67 -2.21 -3.74
C ALA A 115 7.42 -3.51 -4.04
N HIS A 116 7.24 -4.57 -3.22
CA HIS A 116 7.84 -5.89 -3.41
C HIS A 116 7.52 -6.50 -4.77
N ASN A 117 6.34 -6.25 -5.34
CA ASN A 117 5.94 -6.77 -6.64
C ASN A 117 6.91 -6.38 -7.77
N ALA A 118 7.55 -5.22 -7.68
CA ALA A 118 8.55 -4.79 -8.67
C ALA A 118 9.73 -5.76 -8.75
N ILE A 119 10.15 -6.28 -7.61
CA ILE A 119 11.30 -7.19 -7.51
C ILE A 119 10.88 -8.63 -7.78
N ASP A 120 9.74 -9.07 -7.30
CA ASP A 120 9.21 -10.42 -7.53
C ASP A 120 8.99 -10.70 -9.02
N THR A 121 8.62 -9.67 -9.78
CA THR A 121 8.41 -9.78 -11.24
C THR A 121 9.69 -9.57 -12.06
N TRP A 122 10.80 -9.15 -11.46
CA TRP A 122 12.07 -8.93 -12.16
C TRP A 122 12.81 -10.25 -12.46
N LYS A 123 12.36 -10.96 -13.49
CA LYS A 123 12.86 -12.30 -13.88
C LYS A 123 14.37 -12.38 -14.10
N GLY A 124 15.00 -11.29 -14.55
CA GLY A 124 16.45 -11.25 -14.83
C GLY A 124 17.33 -11.03 -13.62
N LEU A 125 16.81 -10.58 -12.47
CA LEU A 125 17.59 -10.17 -11.32
C LEU A 125 18.51 -11.29 -10.82
N LYS A 126 17.92 -12.38 -10.37
CA LYS A 126 18.68 -13.53 -9.82
C LYS A 126 19.59 -14.18 -10.86
N LYS A 127 19.13 -14.26 -12.11
CA LYS A 127 19.89 -14.90 -13.20
C LYS A 127 21.13 -14.11 -13.59
N LYS A 128 21.06 -12.77 -13.61
CA LYS A 128 22.15 -11.90 -14.08
C LYS A 128 23.06 -11.39 -12.97
N MET A 129 22.51 -11.20 -11.76
CA MET A 129 23.20 -10.55 -10.64
C MET A 129 23.39 -11.46 -9.42
N GLY A 130 22.87 -12.69 -9.47
CA GLY A 130 22.92 -13.65 -8.37
C GLY A 130 21.73 -13.50 -7.39
N SER A 131 21.52 -14.54 -6.58
CA SER A 131 20.42 -14.57 -5.59
C SER A 131 20.55 -13.47 -4.52
N GLN A 132 21.77 -13.12 -4.16
CA GLN A 132 22.10 -12.08 -3.17
C GLN A 132 21.62 -10.68 -3.58
N ALA A 133 21.28 -10.44 -4.84
CA ALA A 133 20.77 -9.15 -5.30
C ALA A 133 19.29 -8.92 -4.95
N ALA A 134 18.55 -9.97 -4.58
CA ALA A 134 17.10 -9.86 -4.37
C ALA A 134 16.75 -9.04 -3.12
N GLU A 135 17.36 -9.34 -1.98
CA GLU A 135 17.06 -8.67 -0.70
C GLU A 135 17.41 -7.17 -0.72
N PRO A 136 18.63 -6.74 -1.15
CA PRO A 136 18.93 -5.31 -1.28
C PRO A 136 17.99 -4.59 -2.25
N SER A 137 17.63 -5.22 -3.37
CA SER A 137 16.70 -4.64 -4.33
C SER A 137 15.30 -4.47 -3.75
N MET A 138 14.85 -5.44 -2.96
CA MET A 138 13.56 -5.39 -2.25
C MET A 138 13.55 -4.27 -1.21
N ALA A 139 14.59 -4.18 -0.38
CA ALA A 139 14.75 -3.11 0.59
C ALA A 139 14.74 -1.73 -0.09
N ALA A 140 15.47 -1.58 -1.20
CA ALA A 140 15.52 -0.35 -1.98
C ALA A 140 14.16 0.00 -2.59
N ALA A 141 13.43 -0.98 -3.14
CA ALA A 141 12.08 -0.76 -3.70
C ALA A 141 11.09 -0.27 -2.63
N CYS A 142 11.15 -0.82 -1.42
CA CYS A 142 10.34 -0.35 -0.29
C CYS A 142 10.77 1.05 0.18
N ALA A 143 12.08 1.28 0.32
CA ALA A 143 12.64 2.55 0.77
C ALA A 143 12.30 3.72 -0.17
N ILE A 144 12.33 3.51 -1.50
CA ILE A 144 12.00 4.57 -2.47
C ILE A 144 10.55 5.03 -2.36
N THR A 145 9.62 4.14 -2.00
CA THR A 145 8.21 4.54 -1.80
C THR A 145 8.05 5.39 -0.54
N VAL A 146 8.78 5.09 0.53
CA VAL A 146 8.80 5.92 1.75
C VAL A 146 9.41 7.28 1.43
N ALA A 147 10.53 7.34 0.69
CA ALA A 147 11.12 8.59 0.23
C ALA A 147 10.16 9.42 -0.65
N ALA A 148 9.27 8.76 -1.42
CA ALA A 148 8.22 9.43 -2.18
C ALA A 148 7.02 9.87 -1.30
N GLY A 149 7.07 9.62 0.01
CA GLY A 149 6.08 10.05 0.98
C GLY A 149 5.01 8.99 1.31
N ALA A 150 5.25 7.70 1.07
CA ALA A 150 4.31 6.66 1.49
C ALA A 150 4.10 6.65 3.02
N ASN A 151 2.87 6.44 3.45
CA ASN A 151 2.47 6.29 4.85
C ASN A 151 2.55 4.84 5.31
N PHE A 152 2.54 3.89 4.39
CA PHE A 152 2.67 2.45 4.65
C PHE A 152 3.29 1.73 3.45
N VAL A 153 3.85 0.54 3.70
CA VAL A 153 4.41 -0.34 2.66
C VAL A 153 3.86 -1.75 2.86
N LEU A 154 3.39 -2.36 1.78
CA LEU A 154 3.13 -3.79 1.73
C LEU A 154 4.39 -4.46 1.19
N TYR A 155 5.12 -5.18 2.06
CA TYR A 155 6.48 -5.65 1.77
C TYR A 155 6.59 -7.15 1.42
N GLY A 156 5.44 -7.83 1.28
CA GLY A 156 5.38 -9.25 0.92
C GLY A 156 5.53 -10.19 2.13
N PRO A 157 6.28 -11.30 2.00
CA PRO A 157 6.46 -12.27 3.08
C PRO A 157 7.05 -11.67 4.36
N ILE A 158 6.68 -12.23 5.52
CA ILE A 158 7.12 -11.74 6.83
C ILE A 158 8.65 -11.82 6.99
N GLU A 159 9.29 -12.76 6.33
CA GLU A 159 10.75 -12.97 6.31
C GLU A 159 11.52 -11.77 5.73
N HIS A 160 10.85 -10.93 4.94
CA HIS A 160 11.46 -9.71 4.41
C HIS A 160 11.63 -8.59 5.46
N ALA A 161 11.04 -8.75 6.65
CA ALA A 161 11.07 -7.73 7.70
C ALA A 161 12.51 -7.33 8.10
N ASP A 162 13.42 -8.32 8.20
CA ASP A 162 14.78 -8.13 8.70
C ASP A 162 15.62 -7.15 7.88
N TYR A 163 15.34 -6.99 6.58
CA TYR A 163 16.05 -6.06 5.70
C TYR A 163 15.16 -4.88 5.22
N VAL A 164 13.85 -5.06 5.17
CA VAL A 164 12.94 -3.98 4.78
C VAL A 164 12.79 -2.97 5.90
N PHE A 165 12.59 -3.40 7.15
CA PHE A 165 12.36 -2.48 8.27
C PHE A 165 13.55 -1.55 8.53
N PRO A 166 14.81 -2.01 8.58
CA PRO A 166 15.95 -1.10 8.70
C PRO A 166 16.02 -0.09 7.54
N ALA A 167 15.77 -0.53 6.31
CA ALA A 167 15.83 0.33 5.13
C ALA A 167 14.77 1.44 5.15
N ILE A 168 13.51 1.11 5.47
CA ILE A 168 12.45 2.12 5.56
C ILE A 168 12.64 3.03 6.78
N SER A 169 13.08 2.49 7.92
CA SER A 169 13.34 3.29 9.13
C SER A 169 14.45 4.31 8.92
N MET A 170 15.51 3.93 8.18
CA MET A 170 16.58 4.84 7.80
C MET A 170 16.05 6.02 6.96
N VAL A 171 15.23 5.74 5.95
CA VAL A 171 14.65 6.79 5.09
C VAL A 171 13.71 7.67 5.90
N ASP A 172 12.84 7.07 6.68
CA ASP A 172 11.87 7.79 7.50
C ASP A 172 12.57 8.72 8.50
N ALA A 173 13.63 8.25 9.18
CA ALA A 173 14.43 9.06 10.06
C ALA A 173 15.18 10.20 9.33
N ALA A 174 15.73 9.93 8.15
CA ALA A 174 16.41 10.95 7.35
C ALA A 174 15.45 12.09 6.95
N PHE A 175 14.24 11.75 6.55
CA PHE A 175 13.23 12.75 6.15
C PHE A 175 12.57 13.45 7.34
N ALA A 176 12.57 12.84 8.54
CA ALA A 176 12.07 13.50 9.74
C ALA A 176 12.86 14.76 10.11
N GLN A 177 14.15 14.83 9.75
CA GLN A 177 14.95 16.04 9.96
C GLN A 177 14.38 17.24 9.18
N LEU A 178 13.85 17.03 7.99
CA LEU A 178 13.19 18.10 7.20
C LEU A 178 11.94 18.62 7.91
N ALA A 179 11.14 17.72 8.49
CA ALA A 179 9.97 18.13 9.28
C ALA A 179 10.39 18.97 10.51
N MET A 180 11.51 18.62 11.14
CA MET A 180 12.06 19.42 12.26
C MET A 180 12.54 20.80 11.82
N GLU A 181 13.13 20.93 10.63
CA GLU A 181 13.47 22.23 10.03
C GLU A 181 12.22 23.10 9.84
N ASP A 182 11.10 22.48 9.44
CA ASP A 182 9.79 23.11 9.31
C ASP A 182 9.05 23.27 10.65
N ARG A 183 9.75 23.08 11.78
CA ARG A 183 9.23 23.18 13.16
C ARG A 183 8.12 22.19 13.50
N THR A 184 8.06 21.07 12.78
CA THR A 184 7.13 19.97 13.07
C THR A 184 7.90 18.83 13.74
N MET A 185 7.60 18.56 15.02
CA MET A 185 8.26 17.48 15.75
C MET A 185 7.62 16.13 15.42
N PRO A 186 8.42 15.12 15.04
CA PRO A 186 7.94 13.76 14.90
C PRO A 186 7.40 13.20 16.22
N ASP A 187 6.53 12.18 16.14
CA ASP A 187 6.05 11.43 17.30
C ASP A 187 7.23 10.84 18.10
N SER A 188 7.11 10.75 19.43
CA SER A 188 8.16 10.24 20.33
C SER A 188 8.60 8.78 20.03
N LYS A 189 7.78 8.01 19.30
CA LYS A 189 8.11 6.66 18.86
C LYS A 189 8.75 6.60 17.47
N HIS A 190 8.92 7.76 16.82
CA HIS A 190 9.49 7.83 15.47
C HIS A 190 10.90 7.22 15.43
N PRO A 191 11.29 6.55 14.33
CA PRO A 191 12.61 5.93 14.17
C PRO A 191 13.80 6.87 14.46
N ILE A 192 13.69 8.17 14.13
CA ILE A 192 14.74 9.15 14.38
C ILE A 192 15.21 9.18 15.85
N PHE A 193 14.34 8.83 16.80
CA PHE A 193 14.68 8.74 18.22
C PHE A 193 15.13 7.35 18.68
N ARG A 194 15.24 6.39 17.74
CA ARG A 194 15.47 4.97 18.01
C ARG A 194 16.66 4.36 17.29
N ILE A 195 17.29 5.11 16.37
CA ILE A 195 18.40 4.61 15.54
C ILE A 195 19.78 4.82 16.20
N ALA A 196 19.88 5.57 17.27
CA ALA A 196 21.12 5.78 18.00
C ALA A 196 21.38 4.64 19.01
#